data_636ebbb92332979dca27ccc2fd81bb0a
#
_entry.id   636ebbb92332979dca27ccc2fd81bb0a
#
_cell.length_a   1.000
_cell.length_b   1.000
_cell.length_c   1.000
_cell.angle_alpha   90.00
_cell.angle_beta   90.00
_cell.angle_gamma   90.00
#
_symmetry.space_group_name_H-M   'P 1'
#
loop_
_entity.id
_entity.type
_entity.pdbx_description
1 polymer ?
#
loop_
_entity_poly.entity_id
_entity_poly.type
_entity_poly.pdbx_seq_one_letter_code
_entity_poly.pdbx_strand_id
1 'polypeptide(L)'
;MELIEKYGLEDFEAYCGEILDYAERFTRSEISKLPDGVYSFTDYIDNDGIDPGPITFKVKITVDNDEMTLDFEGSSPQVKGAINSVYPFTASAAWACVRSVLDSNIPNNAGYFRPIKVLTPKRSIVDCDPPSPVAARGLAGFRIADTVLGALAQITPDLVPASGGSAPDAGVSLGGYFPDGKPFVYLEFLVGSWAVSY
;
A
#
# COMPACT_ATOMS: atom_id res chain seq x y z
N MET A 1 17.34 -23.15 15.57
CA MET A 1 18.45 -23.84 16.26
C MET A 1 19.06 -24.89 15.33
N GLU A 2 18.28 -25.86 14.79
CA GLU A 2 18.80 -26.95 13.92
C GLU A 2 19.66 -26.48 12.73
N LEU A 3 19.30 -25.40 12.06
CA LEU A 3 20.08 -24.88 10.92
C LEU A 3 21.44 -24.32 11.38
N ILE A 4 21.48 -23.62 12.52
CA ILE A 4 22.72 -23.09 13.08
C ILE A 4 23.61 -24.23 13.58
N GLU A 5 23.03 -25.27 14.16
CA GLU A 5 23.77 -26.46 14.59
C GLU A 5 24.35 -27.23 13.40
N LYS A 6 23.64 -27.24 12.26
CA LYS A 6 24.05 -27.94 11.04
C LYS A 6 25.11 -27.20 10.23
N TYR A 7 24.99 -25.88 10.10
CA TYR A 7 25.80 -25.07 9.17
C TYR A 7 26.78 -24.12 9.91
N GLY A 8 26.62 -23.91 11.21
CA GLY A 8 27.30 -22.85 11.95
C GLY A 8 26.61 -21.50 11.81
N LEU A 9 26.90 -20.59 12.75
CA LEU A 9 26.25 -19.26 12.77
C LEU A 9 26.72 -18.39 11.59
N GLU A 10 28.00 -18.41 11.28
CA GLU A 10 28.60 -17.60 10.20
C GLU A 10 28.02 -17.95 8.83
N ASP A 11 27.97 -19.24 8.49
CA ASP A 11 27.38 -19.69 7.22
C ASP A 11 25.87 -19.42 7.19
N PHE A 12 25.17 -19.58 8.31
CA PHE A 12 23.74 -19.28 8.39
C PHE A 12 23.46 -17.79 8.12
N GLU A 13 24.23 -16.87 8.72
CA GLU A 13 24.11 -15.44 8.48
C GLU A 13 24.46 -15.06 7.04
N ALA A 14 25.50 -15.68 6.47
CA ALA A 14 25.89 -15.48 5.07
C ALA A 14 24.77 -15.91 4.11
N TYR A 15 24.17 -17.08 4.30
CA TYR A 15 23.04 -17.54 3.48
C TYR A 15 21.79 -16.65 3.64
N CYS A 16 21.51 -16.15 4.84
CA CYS A 16 20.44 -15.17 5.04
C CYS A 16 20.70 -13.89 4.22
N GLY A 17 21.95 -13.39 4.23
CA GLY A 17 22.35 -12.25 3.42
C GLY A 17 22.15 -12.51 1.91
N GLU A 18 22.63 -13.65 1.41
CA GLU A 18 22.50 -14.02 0.00
C GLU A 18 21.04 -14.14 -0.46
N ILE A 19 20.13 -14.62 0.38
CA ILE A 19 18.69 -14.68 0.05
C ILE A 19 18.11 -13.26 -0.11
N LEU A 20 18.51 -12.31 0.74
CA LEU A 20 18.10 -10.91 0.62
C LEU A 20 18.68 -10.26 -0.65
N ASP A 21 19.97 -10.49 -0.90
CA ASP A 21 20.66 -9.94 -2.07
C ASP A 21 20.13 -10.54 -3.37
N TYR A 22 19.77 -11.82 -3.36
CA TYR A 22 19.09 -12.46 -4.50
C TYR A 22 17.74 -11.80 -4.79
N ALA A 23 16.91 -11.57 -3.75
CA ALA A 23 15.62 -10.91 -3.93
C ALA A 23 15.79 -9.48 -4.46
N GLU A 24 16.77 -8.72 -3.98
CA GLU A 24 17.10 -7.39 -4.49
C GLU A 24 17.51 -7.44 -5.96
N ARG A 25 18.46 -8.28 -6.34
CA ARG A 25 18.92 -8.42 -7.73
C ARG A 25 17.76 -8.79 -8.66
N PHE A 26 16.88 -9.70 -8.23
CA PHE A 26 15.72 -10.09 -9.00
C PHE A 26 14.75 -8.91 -9.15
N THR A 27 14.44 -8.19 -8.07
CA THR A 27 13.56 -7.02 -8.11
C THR A 27 14.12 -5.94 -9.05
N ARG A 28 15.41 -5.64 -8.97
CA ARG A 28 16.08 -4.69 -9.89
C ARG A 28 15.98 -5.13 -11.33
N SER A 29 16.19 -6.41 -11.60
CA SER A 29 16.05 -6.98 -12.95
C SER A 29 14.62 -6.85 -13.49
N GLU A 30 13.59 -6.95 -12.65
CA GLU A 30 12.22 -6.75 -13.08
C GLU A 30 11.87 -5.28 -13.29
N ILE A 31 12.33 -4.39 -12.40
CA ILE A 31 12.13 -2.95 -12.57
C ILE A 31 12.80 -2.46 -13.86
N SER A 32 14.00 -2.94 -14.18
CA SER A 32 14.72 -2.54 -15.40
C SER A 32 14.04 -2.93 -16.71
N LYS A 33 13.01 -3.76 -16.69
CA LYS A 33 12.17 -4.06 -17.86
C LYS A 33 11.06 -3.04 -18.08
N LEU A 34 10.76 -2.22 -17.06
CA LEU A 34 9.76 -1.17 -17.14
C LEU A 34 10.32 0.05 -17.85
N PRO A 35 9.49 0.83 -18.56
CA PRO A 35 9.96 2.06 -19.19
C PRO A 35 10.34 3.11 -18.13
N ASP A 36 11.53 3.70 -18.28
CA ASP A 36 11.93 4.84 -17.47
C ASP A 36 10.98 6.01 -17.65
N GLY A 37 10.72 6.74 -16.58
CA GLY A 37 9.84 7.89 -16.66
C GLY A 37 9.25 8.32 -15.32
N VAL A 38 8.35 9.30 -15.42
CA VAL A 38 7.61 9.85 -14.29
C VAL A 38 6.13 9.75 -14.57
N TYR A 39 5.43 9.03 -13.71
CA TYR A 39 4.02 8.70 -13.85
C TYR A 39 3.25 9.18 -12.62
N SER A 40 2.14 9.88 -12.79
CA SER A 40 1.41 10.46 -11.67
C SER A 40 -0.07 10.11 -11.74
N PHE A 41 -0.66 9.91 -10.58
CA PHE A 41 -2.10 9.72 -10.45
C PHE A 41 -2.61 10.42 -9.22
N THR A 42 -3.89 10.84 -9.26
CA THR A 42 -4.56 11.52 -8.16
C THR A 42 -5.95 10.95 -8.01
N ASP A 43 -6.33 10.66 -6.78
CA ASP A 43 -7.64 10.12 -6.42
C ASP A 43 -8.17 10.80 -5.15
N TYR A 44 -9.41 10.57 -4.78
CA TYR A 44 -10.10 11.33 -3.75
C TYR A 44 -11.00 10.44 -2.88
N ILE A 45 -11.16 10.86 -1.63
CA ILE A 45 -12.29 10.49 -0.77
C ILE A 45 -13.13 11.76 -0.57
N ASP A 46 -14.45 11.65 -0.60
CA ASP A 46 -15.35 12.81 -0.57
C ASP A 46 -15.22 13.66 0.70
N ASN A 47 -15.02 13.03 1.85
CA ASN A 47 -14.81 13.68 3.14
C ASN A 47 -14.32 12.68 4.20
N ASP A 48 -14.02 13.16 5.40
CA ASP A 48 -13.55 12.34 6.54
C ASP A 48 -14.67 11.92 7.51
N GLY A 49 -15.92 12.22 7.17
CA GLY A 49 -17.09 12.02 8.04
C GLY A 49 -17.30 13.12 9.10
N ILE A 50 -16.41 14.11 9.19
CA ILE A 50 -16.45 15.22 10.14
C ILE A 50 -16.43 16.56 9.40
N ASP A 51 -15.37 16.82 8.65
CA ASP A 51 -15.21 18.04 7.88
C ASP A 51 -15.62 17.81 6.40
N PRO A 52 -16.35 18.72 5.78
CA PRO A 52 -16.74 18.59 4.37
C PRO A 52 -15.55 18.88 3.45
N GLY A 53 -15.52 18.23 2.30
CA GLY A 53 -14.57 18.48 1.21
C GLY A 53 -13.68 17.30 0.88
N PRO A 54 -13.20 17.26 -0.35
CA PRO A 54 -12.45 16.13 -0.85
C PRO A 54 -11.07 16.01 -0.18
N ILE A 55 -10.69 14.78 0.13
CA ILE A 55 -9.38 14.41 0.63
C ILE A 55 -8.59 13.81 -0.52
N THR A 56 -7.50 14.44 -0.89
CA THR A 56 -6.67 14.08 -2.05
C THR A 56 -5.64 13.03 -1.65
N PHE A 57 -5.54 11.99 -2.46
CA PHE A 57 -4.43 11.04 -2.49
C PHE A 57 -3.70 11.21 -3.81
N LYS A 58 -2.41 11.46 -3.74
CA LYS A 58 -1.59 11.69 -4.92
C LYS A 58 -0.32 10.86 -4.83
N VAL A 59 0.07 10.26 -5.95
CA VAL A 59 1.36 9.58 -6.09
C VAL A 59 2.06 10.01 -7.37
N LYS A 60 3.37 10.11 -7.27
CA LYS A 60 4.30 10.25 -8.40
C LYS A 60 5.26 9.06 -8.36
N ILE A 61 5.19 8.19 -9.34
CA ILE A 61 6.11 7.06 -9.52
C ILE A 61 7.20 7.49 -10.49
N THR A 62 8.45 7.39 -10.04
CA THR A 62 9.62 7.56 -10.89
C THR A 62 10.28 6.20 -11.08
N VAL A 63 10.42 5.76 -12.33
CA VAL A 63 11.23 4.60 -12.72
C VAL A 63 12.53 5.13 -13.30
N ASP A 64 13.64 4.72 -12.71
CA ASP A 64 14.99 5.13 -13.13
C ASP A 64 15.89 3.90 -13.13
N ASN A 65 16.14 3.36 -14.32
CA ASN A 65 16.90 2.13 -14.57
C ASN A 65 16.34 0.92 -13.79
N ASP A 66 16.90 0.60 -12.62
CA ASP A 66 16.58 -0.55 -11.80
C ASP A 66 16.02 -0.16 -10.42
N GLU A 67 15.66 1.11 -10.24
CA GLU A 67 15.06 1.66 -9.03
C GLU A 67 13.69 2.29 -9.28
N MET A 68 12.83 2.23 -8.29
CA MET A 68 11.52 2.86 -8.33
C MET A 68 11.30 3.73 -7.07
N THR A 69 10.79 4.95 -7.27
CA THR A 69 10.41 5.84 -6.17
C THR A 69 8.94 6.18 -6.28
N LEU A 70 8.19 5.91 -5.22
CA LEU A 70 6.79 6.31 -5.06
C LEU A 70 6.73 7.49 -4.08
N ASP A 71 6.42 8.67 -4.58
CA ASP A 71 6.38 9.93 -3.82
C ASP A 71 4.94 10.41 -3.70
N PHE A 72 4.43 10.47 -2.47
CA PHE A 72 3.06 10.89 -2.14
C PHE A 72 2.94 12.39 -1.88
N GLU A 73 3.92 13.19 -2.26
CA GLU A 73 3.87 14.65 -2.10
C GLU A 73 2.66 15.25 -2.84
N GLY A 74 1.94 16.15 -2.14
CA GLY A 74 0.70 16.75 -2.61
C GLY A 74 -0.57 16.00 -2.19
N SER A 75 -0.46 14.93 -1.38
CA SER A 75 -1.60 14.36 -0.66
C SER A 75 -2.08 15.31 0.45
N SER A 76 -3.37 15.26 0.77
CA SER A 76 -4.00 16.13 1.77
C SER A 76 -3.33 16.04 3.14
N PRO A 77 -3.38 17.12 3.95
CA PRO A 77 -3.03 17.03 5.37
C PRO A 77 -3.83 15.95 6.11
N GLN A 78 -3.32 15.54 7.27
CA GLN A 78 -4.06 14.65 8.17
C GLN A 78 -5.39 15.28 8.58
N VAL A 79 -6.42 14.43 8.76
CA VAL A 79 -7.81 14.83 8.99
C VAL A 79 -8.28 14.46 10.40
N LYS A 80 -9.42 15.00 10.82
CA LYS A 80 -10.04 14.69 12.13
C LYS A 80 -10.71 13.32 12.16
N GLY A 81 -11.21 12.86 11.00
CA GLY A 81 -11.82 11.54 10.86
C GLY A 81 -10.81 10.41 11.03
N ALA A 82 -11.32 9.22 11.36
CA ALA A 82 -10.48 8.06 11.72
C ALA A 82 -9.81 7.35 10.53
N ILE A 83 -9.74 8.00 9.38
CA ILE A 83 -9.24 7.44 8.12
C ILE A 83 -7.77 7.74 7.83
N ASN A 84 -7.05 8.41 8.74
CA ASN A 84 -5.64 8.68 8.53
C ASN A 84 -4.82 7.39 8.45
N SER A 85 -3.74 7.42 7.67
CA SER A 85 -2.76 6.35 7.55
C SER A 85 -1.44 6.73 8.20
N VAL A 86 -0.68 5.73 8.60
CA VAL A 86 0.70 5.86 9.07
C VAL A 86 1.67 5.33 8.03
N TYR A 87 2.92 5.81 8.03
CA TYR A 87 3.94 5.41 7.05
C TYR A 87 4.02 3.89 6.79
N PRO A 88 4.13 3.01 7.82
CA PRO A 88 4.26 1.58 7.55
C PRO A 88 3.08 0.98 6.79
N PHE A 89 1.87 1.48 7.04
CA PHE A 89 0.67 1.02 6.36
C PHE A 89 0.64 1.50 4.90
N THR A 90 0.93 2.79 4.67
CA THR A 90 1.03 3.37 3.33
C THR A 90 2.12 2.70 2.50
N ALA A 91 3.31 2.51 3.08
CA ALA A 91 4.40 1.82 2.41
C ALA A 91 4.06 0.37 2.06
N SER A 92 3.40 -0.35 2.97
CA SER A 92 2.95 -1.73 2.72
C SER A 92 1.95 -1.81 1.56
N ALA A 93 0.98 -0.89 1.51
CA ALA A 93 0.02 -0.82 0.40
C ALA A 93 0.72 -0.52 -0.94
N ALA A 94 1.63 0.45 -0.95
CA ALA A 94 2.41 0.82 -2.12
C ALA A 94 3.27 -0.36 -2.63
N TRP A 95 4.01 -1.02 -1.76
CA TRP A 95 4.82 -2.19 -2.11
C TRP A 95 3.98 -3.38 -2.60
N ALA A 96 2.81 -3.59 -2.03
CA ALA A 96 1.89 -4.64 -2.49
C ALA A 96 1.41 -4.38 -3.93
N CYS A 97 1.08 -3.13 -4.27
CA CYS A 97 0.70 -2.74 -5.62
C CYS A 97 1.85 -2.94 -6.63
N VAL A 98 3.07 -2.49 -6.29
CA VAL A 98 4.25 -2.74 -7.15
C VAL A 98 4.48 -4.24 -7.31
N ARG A 99 4.33 -5.01 -6.24
CA ARG A 99 4.47 -6.46 -6.28
C ARG A 99 3.49 -7.14 -7.25
N SER A 100 2.29 -6.61 -7.39
CA SER A 100 1.26 -7.19 -8.26
C SER A 100 1.58 -7.09 -9.76
N VAL A 101 2.50 -6.21 -10.15
CA VAL A 101 2.91 -5.99 -11.56
C VAL A 101 4.31 -6.52 -11.86
N LEU A 102 5.05 -7.01 -10.87
CA LEU A 102 6.35 -7.66 -11.05
C LEU A 102 6.22 -9.19 -11.03
N ASP A 103 7.28 -9.89 -11.41
CA ASP A 103 7.31 -11.36 -11.39
C ASP A 103 6.96 -11.93 -10.01
N SER A 104 6.00 -12.84 -9.97
CA SER A 104 5.52 -13.48 -8.73
C SER A 104 6.56 -14.36 -8.04
N ASN A 105 7.62 -14.78 -8.75
CA ASN A 105 8.70 -15.61 -8.22
C ASN A 105 9.74 -14.84 -7.40
N ILE A 106 9.70 -13.51 -7.38
CA ILE A 106 10.59 -12.73 -6.50
C ILE A 106 10.32 -13.15 -5.03
N PRO A 107 11.34 -13.52 -4.25
CA PRO A 107 11.15 -13.86 -2.84
C PRO A 107 10.58 -12.68 -2.05
N ASN A 108 9.54 -12.94 -1.24
CA ASN A 108 8.93 -11.91 -0.41
C ASN A 108 9.71 -11.73 0.90
N ASN A 109 10.77 -10.94 0.85
CA ASN A 109 11.63 -10.61 1.97
C ASN A 109 12.13 -9.16 1.89
N ALA A 110 12.96 -8.74 2.84
CA ALA A 110 13.46 -7.36 2.91
C ALA A 110 14.31 -6.94 1.68
N GLY A 111 14.89 -7.88 0.95
CA GLY A 111 15.63 -7.59 -0.29
C GLY A 111 14.74 -7.01 -1.39
N TYR A 112 13.49 -7.49 -1.49
CA TYR A 112 12.51 -6.95 -2.44
C TYR A 112 12.30 -5.44 -2.29
N PHE A 113 12.31 -4.91 -1.06
CA PHE A 113 12.00 -3.50 -0.81
C PHE A 113 13.17 -2.55 -1.10
N ARG A 114 14.42 -3.04 -1.16
CA ARG A 114 15.61 -2.19 -1.27
C ARG A 114 15.62 -1.26 -2.47
N PRO A 115 15.23 -1.68 -3.70
CA PRO A 115 15.19 -0.80 -4.86
C PRO A 115 13.91 0.03 -4.97
N ILE A 116 12.95 -0.13 -4.05
CA ILE A 116 11.64 0.54 -4.11
C ILE A 116 11.51 1.50 -2.93
N LYS A 117 11.66 2.79 -3.20
CA LYS A 117 11.57 3.86 -2.20
C LYS A 117 10.13 4.36 -2.11
N VAL A 118 9.61 4.53 -0.88
CA VAL A 118 8.31 5.16 -0.62
C VAL A 118 8.55 6.42 0.21
N LEU A 119 8.13 7.56 -0.33
CA LEU A 119 8.26 8.87 0.30
C LEU A 119 6.87 9.41 0.62
N THR A 120 6.70 9.88 1.85
CA THR A 120 5.42 10.42 2.33
C THR A 120 5.62 11.78 2.99
N PRO A 121 4.77 12.78 2.70
CA PRO A 121 4.79 14.03 3.46
C PRO A 121 4.32 13.77 4.89
N LYS A 122 5.05 14.29 5.87
CA LYS A 122 4.65 14.20 7.28
C LYS A 122 3.39 15.01 7.56
N ARG A 123 2.61 14.56 8.55
CA ARG A 123 1.35 15.19 8.96
C ARG A 123 0.31 15.23 7.83
N SER A 124 0.34 14.21 6.98
CA SER A 124 -0.60 14.02 5.87
C SER A 124 -1.54 12.85 6.13
N ILE A 125 -2.55 12.71 5.26
CA ILE A 125 -3.48 11.58 5.27
C ILE A 125 -2.76 10.23 5.07
N VAL A 126 -1.58 10.22 4.45
CA VAL A 126 -0.76 9.03 4.16
C VAL A 126 0.37 8.80 5.17
N ASP A 127 0.66 9.78 6.04
CA ASP A 127 1.68 9.67 7.10
C ASP A 127 1.37 10.65 8.23
N CYS A 128 0.37 10.32 9.03
CA CYS A 128 -0.10 11.17 10.12
C CYS A 128 0.74 11.03 11.39
N ASP A 129 0.77 12.10 12.16
CA ASP A 129 1.36 12.14 13.50
C ASP A 129 0.29 11.87 14.59
N PRO A 130 0.65 11.24 15.71
CA PRO A 130 -0.21 11.18 16.89
C PRO A 130 -0.61 12.61 17.36
N PRO A 131 -1.83 12.79 17.88
CA PRO A 131 -2.86 11.80 18.21
C PRO A 131 -3.91 11.57 17.11
N SER A 132 -3.57 11.74 15.83
CA SER A 132 -4.53 11.56 14.74
C SER A 132 -5.18 10.17 14.77
N PRO A 133 -6.51 10.09 14.59
CA PRO A 133 -7.23 8.84 14.65
C PRO A 133 -7.00 7.99 13.38
N VAL A 134 -6.77 6.68 13.56
CA VAL A 134 -6.40 5.73 12.49
C VAL A 134 -7.25 4.46 12.50
N ALA A 135 -8.37 4.44 13.23
CA ALA A 135 -9.17 3.23 13.42
C ALA A 135 -9.73 2.68 12.11
N ALA A 136 -10.12 3.55 11.19
CA ALA A 136 -10.66 3.22 9.87
C ALA A 136 -9.64 3.42 8.74
N ARG A 137 -8.33 3.33 9.02
CA ARG A 137 -7.25 3.50 8.03
C ARG A 137 -7.35 2.58 6.83
N GLY A 138 -8.11 1.47 6.93
CA GLY A 138 -8.37 0.58 5.82
C GLY A 138 -9.03 1.30 4.64
N LEU A 139 -9.90 2.28 4.89
CA LEU A 139 -10.53 3.09 3.85
C LEU A 139 -9.49 3.89 3.06
N ALA A 140 -8.57 4.57 3.77
CA ALA A 140 -7.44 5.23 3.12
C ALA A 140 -6.53 4.23 2.40
N GLY A 141 -6.34 3.02 2.95
CA GLY A 141 -5.52 1.98 2.36
C GLY A 141 -6.00 1.53 0.98
N PHE A 142 -7.30 1.35 0.79
CA PHE A 142 -7.87 1.05 -0.52
C PHE A 142 -7.61 2.20 -1.50
N ARG A 143 -7.80 3.46 -1.05
CA ARG A 143 -7.57 4.63 -1.90
C ARG A 143 -6.09 4.82 -2.23
N ILE A 144 -5.17 4.53 -1.30
CA ILE A 144 -3.73 4.50 -1.55
C ILE A 144 -3.40 3.46 -2.64
N ALA A 145 -3.98 2.26 -2.53
CA ALA A 145 -3.77 1.20 -3.52
C ALA A 145 -4.29 1.60 -4.90
N ASP A 146 -5.52 2.12 -5.00
CA ASP A 146 -6.10 2.58 -6.26
C ASP A 146 -5.27 3.71 -6.89
N THR A 147 -4.77 4.65 -6.07
CA THR A 147 -3.91 5.74 -6.53
C THR A 147 -2.59 5.22 -7.09
N VAL A 148 -1.97 4.24 -6.43
CA VAL A 148 -0.72 3.60 -6.92
C VAL A 148 -0.98 2.79 -8.19
N LEU A 149 -2.04 1.98 -8.22
CA LEU A 149 -2.41 1.19 -9.40
C LEU A 149 -2.75 2.09 -10.59
N GLY A 150 -3.43 3.23 -10.37
CA GLY A 150 -3.70 4.20 -11.41
C GLY A 150 -2.44 4.81 -12.05
N ALA A 151 -1.37 4.99 -11.27
CA ALA A 151 -0.07 5.39 -11.82
C ALA A 151 0.64 4.22 -12.52
N LEU A 152 0.59 3.01 -11.95
CA LEU A 152 1.16 1.80 -12.54
C LEU A 152 0.50 1.40 -13.86
N ALA A 153 -0.80 1.68 -14.03
CA ALA A 153 -1.52 1.45 -15.28
C ALA A 153 -0.96 2.24 -16.47
N GLN A 154 -0.26 3.35 -16.20
CA GLN A 154 0.44 4.11 -17.25
C GLN A 154 1.79 3.47 -17.63
N ILE A 155 2.35 2.63 -16.76
CA ILE A 155 3.61 1.91 -16.96
C ILE A 155 3.34 0.53 -17.60
N THR A 156 2.37 -0.20 -17.05
CA THR A 156 2.02 -1.58 -17.42
C THR A 156 0.52 -1.74 -17.59
N PRO A 157 -0.09 -1.16 -18.64
CA PRO A 157 -1.55 -1.15 -18.80
C PRO A 157 -2.16 -2.56 -18.88
N ASP A 158 -1.42 -3.54 -19.41
CA ASP A 158 -1.90 -4.92 -19.57
C ASP A 158 -1.90 -5.72 -18.26
N LEU A 159 -1.23 -5.24 -17.22
CA LEU A 159 -1.11 -5.93 -15.93
C LEU A 159 -1.99 -5.33 -14.83
N VAL A 160 -2.47 -4.12 -15.01
CA VAL A 160 -3.30 -3.44 -14.01
C VAL A 160 -4.77 -3.52 -14.43
N PRO A 161 -5.63 -4.20 -13.66
CA PRO A 161 -7.06 -4.26 -13.96
C PRO A 161 -7.70 -2.88 -13.79
N ALA A 162 -8.86 -2.68 -14.41
CA ALA A 162 -9.69 -1.51 -14.16
C ALA A 162 -10.04 -1.42 -12.66
N SER A 163 -10.10 -0.20 -12.12
CA SER A 163 -10.54 0.01 -10.74
C SER A 163 -11.95 -0.54 -10.54
N GLY A 164 -12.12 -1.36 -9.54
CA GLY A 164 -13.44 -1.82 -9.11
C GLY A 164 -14.16 -0.76 -8.27
N GLY A 165 -15.44 -0.97 -7.98
CA GLY A 165 -16.11 -0.27 -6.90
C GLY A 165 -15.38 -0.60 -5.61
N SER A 166 -14.53 0.32 -5.18
CA SER A 166 -13.61 0.06 -4.08
C SER A 166 -14.35 -0.23 -2.78
N ALA A 167 -13.84 -1.17 -2.05
CA ALA A 167 -14.31 -1.61 -0.75
C ALA A 167 -14.54 -0.52 0.34
N PRO A 168 -14.18 0.77 0.19
CA PRO A 168 -14.57 1.76 1.20
C PRO A 168 -16.08 1.92 1.37
N ASP A 169 -16.86 1.59 0.35
CA ASP A 169 -18.32 1.60 0.46
C ASP A 169 -18.86 0.43 1.30
N ALA A 170 -17.98 -0.38 1.82
CA ALA A 170 -18.21 -1.74 2.21
C ALA A 170 -18.06 -2.03 3.70
N GLY A 171 -18.00 -1.05 4.53
CA GLY A 171 -17.98 -1.23 5.98
C GLY A 171 -19.28 -0.76 6.62
N VAL A 172 -20.20 -1.65 6.90
CA VAL A 172 -21.34 -1.35 7.80
C VAL A 172 -20.95 -1.75 9.21
N SER A 173 -20.93 -0.78 10.14
CA SER A 173 -20.74 -1.03 11.56
C SER A 173 -22.00 -0.63 12.32
N LEU A 174 -22.59 -1.59 13.01
CA LEU A 174 -23.74 -1.39 13.85
C LEU A 174 -23.39 -1.76 15.30
N GLY A 175 -23.71 -0.88 16.22
CA GLY A 175 -23.52 -1.14 17.64
C GLY A 175 -24.82 -0.91 18.43
N GLY A 176 -24.98 -1.62 19.51
CA GLY A 176 -26.16 -1.50 20.36
C GLY A 176 -26.08 -2.36 21.60
N TYR A 177 -27.24 -2.57 22.21
CA TYR A 177 -27.38 -3.42 23.37
C TYR A 177 -28.49 -4.45 23.14
N PHE A 178 -28.25 -5.68 23.54
CA PHE A 178 -29.29 -6.71 23.65
C PHE A 178 -30.31 -6.36 24.74
N PRO A 179 -31.48 -6.99 24.72
CA PRO A 179 -32.51 -6.75 25.79
C PRO A 179 -32.02 -7.01 27.21
N ASP A 180 -31.00 -7.86 27.38
CA ASP A 180 -30.34 -8.15 28.65
C ASP A 180 -29.27 -7.11 29.06
N GLY A 181 -29.09 -6.03 28.26
CA GLY A 181 -28.15 -4.95 28.52
C GLY A 181 -26.71 -5.23 28.06
N LYS A 182 -26.42 -6.38 27.45
CA LYS A 182 -25.07 -6.66 26.91
C LYS A 182 -24.83 -5.87 25.64
N PRO A 183 -23.66 -5.24 25.49
CA PRO A 183 -23.30 -4.57 24.25
C PRO A 183 -23.08 -5.59 23.12
N PHE A 184 -23.41 -5.19 21.88
CA PHE A 184 -22.98 -5.87 20.68
C PHE A 184 -22.38 -4.90 19.68
N VAL A 185 -21.46 -5.40 18.86
CA VAL A 185 -20.95 -4.74 17.66
C VAL A 185 -21.06 -5.73 16.52
N TYR A 186 -21.68 -5.30 15.43
CA TYR A 186 -21.74 -6.03 14.18
C TYR A 186 -20.91 -5.25 13.14
N LEU A 187 -20.03 -5.95 12.47
CA LEU A 187 -19.22 -5.39 11.38
C LEU A 187 -19.39 -6.27 10.15
N GLU A 188 -19.83 -5.68 9.05
CA GLU A 188 -19.97 -6.32 7.76
C GLU A 188 -19.06 -5.63 6.75
N PHE A 189 -18.29 -6.42 6.00
CA PHE A 189 -17.56 -5.92 4.82
C PHE A 189 -18.34 -6.31 3.58
N LEU A 190 -18.86 -5.30 2.89
CA LEU A 190 -19.54 -5.47 1.61
C LEU A 190 -18.48 -5.39 0.51
N VAL A 191 -18.35 -6.38 -0.33
CA VAL A 191 -17.42 -6.38 -1.45
C VAL A 191 -18.03 -5.57 -2.59
N GLY A 192 -17.31 -4.56 -3.08
CA GLY A 192 -17.73 -3.74 -4.21
C GLY A 192 -17.75 -4.53 -5.54
N SER A 193 -18.04 -3.84 -6.62
CA SER A 193 -18.08 -4.42 -7.97
C SER A 193 -16.70 -4.98 -8.34
N TRP A 194 -16.70 -6.12 -9.05
CA TRP A 194 -15.47 -6.67 -9.63
C TRP A 194 -14.94 -5.75 -10.73
N ALA A 195 -13.63 -5.55 -10.74
CA ALA A 195 -12.96 -4.90 -11.86
C ALA A 195 -12.99 -5.82 -13.09
N VAL A 196 -13.11 -5.25 -14.26
CA VAL A 196 -13.02 -5.98 -15.53
C VAL A 196 -11.61 -5.78 -16.08
N SER A 197 -10.90 -6.87 -16.35
CA SER A 197 -9.69 -6.85 -17.17
C SER A 197 -10.08 -7.08 -18.63
N TYR A 198 -9.44 -6.38 -19.54
CA TYR A 198 -9.49 -6.68 -20.97
C TYR A 198 -8.66 -7.90 -21.30
#